data_6a21d37e77f17209d3d5452495c0e64a
#
_entry.id   6a21d37e77f17209d3d5452495c0e64a
#
_cell.length_a   1.000
_cell.length_b   1.000
_cell.length_c   1.000
_cell.angle_alpha   90.00
_cell.angle_beta   90.00
_cell.angle_gamma   90.00
#
_symmetry.space_group_name_H-M   'P 1'
#
loop_
_entity.id
_entity.type
_entity.pdbx_description
1 polymer ?
#
loop_
_entity_poly.entity_id
_entity_poly.type
_entity_poly.pdbx_seq_one_letter_code
_entity_poly.pdbx_strand_id
1 'polypeptide(L)'
;MLKSGGNAIDAGVASVFALSITDHDLFCFGGEVPMLIYSLKENKVFAISGMGTAPKKASIDMFIGMDTIPGDGILPAAVPSALATCILALDKFGTMSFAEVVEPTVEILQKGGQEWFPRLKNTIDRLVEAEKSEKNRSAGLEAVRKLFYEGAIADEIVNWNQGEGGLFAKDDFVNYKAQIESPVHGTYRGYDVYKCGFWTQGPSLIQALNILEGFDLASMSSDDPEYIHLTIESLK
;
A
#
# COMPACT_ATOMS: atom_id res chain seq x y z
N MET A 1 0.48 8.77 17.72
CA MET A 1 -0.43 7.61 17.82
C MET A 1 -0.23 6.81 19.11
N LEU A 2 0.89 6.09 19.31
CA LEU A 2 1.06 5.22 20.50
C LEU A 2 0.91 5.96 21.83
N LYS A 3 1.46 7.17 21.97
CA LYS A 3 1.31 7.99 23.18
C LYS A 3 -0.13 8.49 23.41
N SER A 4 -0.93 8.54 22.37
CA SER A 4 -2.34 8.95 22.40
C SER A 4 -3.30 7.75 22.60
N GLY A 5 -2.78 6.54 22.87
CA GLY A 5 -3.57 5.35 23.13
C GLY A 5 -3.92 4.50 21.91
N GLY A 6 -3.42 4.85 20.73
CA GLY A 6 -3.53 4.02 19.52
C GLY A 6 -2.60 2.81 19.58
N ASN A 7 -2.88 1.82 18.75
CA ASN A 7 -2.07 0.62 18.62
C ASN A 7 -1.03 0.72 17.49
N ALA A 8 -0.29 -0.37 17.23
CA ALA A 8 0.74 -0.43 16.19
C ALA A 8 0.17 -0.21 14.78
N ILE A 9 -1.08 -0.60 14.54
CA ILE A 9 -1.74 -0.43 13.23
C ILE A 9 -2.06 1.05 13.01
N ASP A 10 -2.61 1.72 14.02
CA ASP A 10 -2.88 3.16 13.97
C ASP A 10 -1.59 3.95 13.69
N ALA A 11 -0.49 3.58 14.37
CA ALA A 11 0.81 4.21 14.17
C ALA A 11 1.40 3.90 12.76
N GLY A 12 1.25 2.67 12.28
CA GLY A 12 1.69 2.26 10.95
C GLY A 12 0.95 3.01 9.86
N VAL A 13 -0.38 3.10 9.96
CA VAL A 13 -1.21 3.86 9.00
C VAL A 13 -0.90 5.35 9.02
N ALA A 14 -0.72 5.95 10.20
CA ALA A 14 -0.30 7.34 10.32
C ALA A 14 1.06 7.59 9.65
N SER A 15 2.00 6.64 9.79
CA SER A 15 3.30 6.70 9.13
C SER A 15 3.20 6.62 7.62
N VAL A 16 2.33 5.75 7.09
CA VAL A 16 2.05 5.66 5.64
C VAL A 16 1.56 6.99 5.09
N PHE A 17 0.59 7.63 5.74
CA PHE A 17 0.10 8.93 5.27
C PHE A 17 1.16 10.03 5.39
N ALA A 18 1.97 10.03 6.44
CA ALA A 18 3.06 10.99 6.59
C ALA A 18 4.16 10.81 5.51
N LEU A 19 4.50 9.56 5.16
CA LEU A 19 5.46 9.25 4.09
C LEU A 19 5.03 9.80 2.73
N SER A 20 3.73 9.84 2.43
CA SER A 20 3.24 10.44 1.18
C SER A 20 3.58 11.93 1.03
N ILE A 21 4.03 12.58 2.10
CA ILE A 21 4.44 13.99 2.13
C ILE A 21 5.96 14.11 2.31
N THR A 22 6.52 13.33 3.23
CA THR A 22 7.94 13.46 3.60
C THR A 22 8.88 12.71 2.66
N ASP A 23 8.35 11.75 1.91
CA ASP A 23 9.09 10.90 0.97
C ASP A 23 8.31 10.74 -0.36
N HIS A 24 7.75 11.86 -0.82
CA HIS A 24 6.83 11.90 -1.96
C HIS A 24 7.47 11.52 -3.31
N ASP A 25 8.78 11.45 -3.39
CA ASP A 25 9.53 10.98 -4.56
C ASP A 25 9.37 9.46 -4.77
N LEU A 26 9.18 8.72 -3.68
CA LEU A 26 9.08 7.26 -3.68
C LEU A 26 7.68 6.74 -3.38
N PHE A 27 6.87 7.52 -2.65
CA PHE A 27 5.54 7.13 -2.25
C PHE A 27 4.56 8.32 -2.28
N CYS A 28 3.34 8.09 -2.71
CA CYS A 28 2.29 9.11 -2.72
C CYS A 28 0.98 8.60 -2.13
N PHE A 29 0.06 9.51 -1.81
CA PHE A 29 -1.26 9.19 -1.25
C PHE A 29 -2.10 8.25 -2.14
N GLY A 30 -1.85 8.27 -3.45
CA GLY A 30 -2.44 7.36 -4.43
C GLY A 30 -1.63 6.09 -4.71
N GLY A 31 -0.58 5.82 -3.95
CA GLY A 31 0.32 4.68 -4.17
C GLY A 31 -0.22 3.35 -3.70
N GLU A 32 0.69 2.43 -3.42
CA GLU A 32 0.42 1.04 -3.03
C GLU A 32 1.03 0.73 -1.66
N VAL A 33 0.33 -0.03 -0.82
CA VAL A 33 0.75 -0.33 0.56
C VAL A 33 0.46 -1.78 0.91
N PRO A 34 1.23 -2.75 0.42
CA PRO A 34 1.19 -4.12 0.94
C PRO A 34 1.49 -4.15 2.43
N MET A 35 0.68 -4.87 3.22
CA MET A 35 0.87 -4.94 4.67
C MET A 35 0.94 -6.37 5.18
N LEU A 36 1.81 -6.60 6.17
CA LEU A 36 1.78 -7.75 7.04
C LEU A 36 1.44 -7.29 8.45
N ILE A 37 0.45 -7.92 9.07
CA ILE A 37 -0.04 -7.58 10.40
C ILE A 37 -0.04 -8.83 11.27
N TYR A 38 0.71 -8.78 12.37
CA TYR A 38 0.58 -9.79 13.42
C TYR A 38 -0.49 -9.37 14.44
N SER A 39 -1.51 -10.19 14.59
CA SER A 39 -2.55 -10.01 15.60
C SER A 39 -2.23 -10.87 16.83
N LEU A 40 -1.85 -10.23 17.93
CA LEU A 40 -1.64 -10.94 19.21
C LEU A 40 -2.92 -11.62 19.69
N LYS A 41 -4.08 -11.00 19.48
CA LYS A 41 -5.39 -11.54 19.86
C LYS A 41 -5.70 -12.88 19.19
N GLU A 42 -5.32 -13.00 17.91
CA GLU A 42 -5.59 -14.19 17.10
C GLU A 42 -4.38 -15.11 16.99
N ASN A 43 -3.24 -14.66 17.51
CA ASN A 43 -1.93 -15.31 17.38
C ASN A 43 -1.64 -15.71 15.92
N LYS A 44 -1.87 -14.76 14.99
CA LYS A 44 -1.82 -15.02 13.56
C LYS A 44 -1.28 -13.81 12.80
N VAL A 45 -0.53 -14.10 11.72
CA VAL A 45 -0.13 -13.10 10.73
C VAL A 45 -1.17 -13.03 9.62
N PHE A 46 -1.57 -11.82 9.26
CA PHE A 46 -2.42 -11.49 8.11
C PHE A 46 -1.61 -10.75 7.07
N ALA A 47 -1.90 -10.98 5.81
CA ALA A 47 -1.48 -10.12 4.72
C ALA A 47 -2.67 -9.27 4.26
N ILE A 48 -2.43 -8.02 3.91
CA ILE A 48 -3.41 -7.20 3.18
C ILE A 48 -2.83 -6.92 1.81
N SER A 49 -3.60 -7.27 0.76
CA SER A 49 -3.25 -6.88 -0.60
C SER A 49 -3.38 -5.36 -0.71
N GLY A 50 -2.28 -4.70 -0.94
CA GLY A 50 -2.22 -3.25 -1.06
C GLY A 50 -1.73 -2.81 -2.42
N MET A 51 -1.91 -3.65 -3.44
CA MET A 51 -1.55 -3.39 -4.83
C MET A 51 -2.76 -2.85 -5.59
N GLY A 52 -2.53 -1.87 -6.45
CA GLY A 52 -3.54 -1.37 -7.37
C GLY A 52 -3.83 -2.37 -8.49
N THR A 53 -5.05 -2.36 -8.99
CA THR A 53 -5.42 -3.15 -10.17
C THR A 53 -5.21 -2.34 -11.45
N ALA A 54 -4.83 -3.01 -12.54
CA ALA A 54 -4.83 -2.39 -13.85
C ALA A 54 -6.26 -1.96 -14.24
N PRO A 55 -6.43 -0.82 -14.92
CA PRO A 55 -7.72 -0.42 -15.48
C PRO A 55 -8.20 -1.48 -16.48
N LYS A 56 -9.51 -1.70 -16.58
CA LYS A 56 -10.09 -2.66 -17.54
C LYS A 56 -9.76 -2.35 -19.00
N LYS A 57 -9.47 -1.10 -19.31
CA LYS A 57 -9.05 -0.68 -20.65
C LYS A 57 -7.60 -1.04 -21.00
N ALA A 58 -6.77 -1.40 -20.01
CA ALA A 58 -5.40 -1.87 -20.23
C ALA A 58 -5.45 -3.31 -20.77
N SER A 59 -5.53 -3.44 -22.10
CA SER A 59 -5.55 -4.73 -22.80
C SER A 59 -4.19 -5.06 -23.41
N ILE A 60 -3.93 -6.33 -23.68
CA ILE A 60 -2.72 -6.77 -24.37
C ILE A 60 -2.55 -6.06 -25.71
N ASP A 61 -3.66 -5.92 -26.47
CA ASP A 61 -3.63 -5.28 -27.80
C ASP A 61 -3.15 -3.83 -27.76
N MET A 62 -3.37 -3.12 -26.65
CA MET A 62 -2.92 -1.75 -26.48
C MET A 62 -1.39 -1.65 -26.38
N PHE A 63 -0.74 -2.65 -25.83
CA PHE A 63 0.70 -2.67 -25.60
C PHE A 63 1.44 -3.56 -26.63
N ILE A 64 0.72 -4.23 -27.53
CA ILE A 64 1.30 -5.02 -28.61
C ILE A 64 2.10 -4.06 -29.53
N GLY A 65 3.34 -4.41 -29.82
CA GLY A 65 4.24 -3.56 -30.60
C GLY A 65 5.05 -2.54 -29.77
N MET A 66 4.83 -2.48 -28.47
CA MET A 66 5.77 -1.86 -27.52
C MET A 66 6.72 -2.94 -27.00
N ASP A 67 7.97 -2.61 -26.76
CA ASP A 67 8.96 -3.56 -26.20
C ASP A 67 8.56 -3.99 -24.78
N THR A 68 7.99 -3.06 -24.02
CA THR A 68 7.47 -3.28 -22.65
C THR A 68 6.25 -2.37 -22.40
N ILE A 69 5.49 -2.65 -21.36
CA ILE A 69 4.56 -1.65 -20.79
C ILE A 69 5.43 -0.47 -20.32
N PRO A 70 5.10 0.78 -20.68
CA PRO A 70 5.87 1.94 -20.26
C PRO A 70 6.09 1.96 -18.74
N GLY A 71 7.30 2.27 -18.30
CA GLY A 71 7.64 2.37 -16.88
C GLY A 71 7.23 3.69 -16.25
N ASP A 72 6.86 4.67 -17.05
CA ASP A 72 6.50 6.03 -16.64
C ASP A 72 5.32 6.58 -17.46
N GLY A 73 4.85 7.77 -17.09
CA GLY A 73 3.71 8.43 -17.74
C GLY A 73 2.36 7.95 -17.24
N ILE A 74 1.32 8.18 -18.05
CA ILE A 74 -0.08 7.96 -17.63
C ILE A 74 -0.59 6.54 -17.90
N LEU A 75 -0.03 5.84 -18.88
CA LEU A 75 -0.52 4.53 -19.33
C LEU A 75 -0.32 3.39 -18.30
N PRO A 76 0.80 3.32 -17.55
CA PRO A 76 1.02 2.27 -16.56
C PRO A 76 0.27 2.52 -15.25
N ALA A 77 -0.49 3.60 -15.13
CA ALA A 77 -1.18 3.95 -13.89
C ALA A 77 -2.15 2.84 -13.46
N ALA A 78 -1.96 2.33 -12.23
CA ALA A 78 -2.87 1.42 -11.56
C ALA A 78 -3.88 2.19 -10.69
N VAL A 79 -5.01 1.57 -10.38
CA VAL A 79 -5.99 2.15 -9.45
C VAL A 79 -5.32 2.39 -8.10
N PRO A 80 -5.37 3.61 -7.52
CA PRO A 80 -4.80 3.91 -6.21
C PRO A 80 -5.29 2.95 -5.14
N SER A 81 -4.39 2.35 -4.36
CA SER A 81 -4.73 1.32 -3.39
C SER A 81 -4.44 1.70 -1.93
N ALA A 82 -3.53 2.64 -1.71
CA ALA A 82 -3.04 2.98 -0.37
C ALA A 82 -4.17 3.33 0.61
N LEU A 83 -5.11 4.18 0.20
CA LEU A 83 -6.20 4.58 1.08
C LEU A 83 -7.12 3.40 1.45
N ALA A 84 -7.54 2.58 0.48
CA ALA A 84 -8.40 1.43 0.77
C ALA A 84 -7.72 0.43 1.70
N THR A 85 -6.43 0.20 1.51
CA THR A 85 -5.62 -0.69 2.36
C THR A 85 -5.51 -0.15 3.78
N CYS A 86 -5.21 1.14 3.93
CA CYS A 86 -5.15 1.80 5.23
C CYS A 86 -6.51 1.78 5.95
N ILE A 87 -7.59 2.08 5.25
CA ILE A 87 -8.95 2.02 5.82
C ILE A 87 -9.30 0.59 6.26
N LEU A 88 -8.99 -0.42 5.45
CA LEU A 88 -9.21 -1.81 5.82
C LEU A 88 -8.39 -2.22 7.05
N ALA A 89 -7.12 -1.83 7.11
CA ALA A 89 -6.25 -2.08 8.26
C ALA A 89 -6.80 -1.42 9.54
N LEU A 90 -7.21 -0.16 9.46
CA LEU A 90 -7.83 0.56 10.57
C LEU A 90 -9.14 -0.12 11.02
N ASP A 91 -10.04 -0.45 10.09
CA ASP A 91 -11.34 -1.05 10.45
C ASP A 91 -11.17 -2.40 11.15
N LYS A 92 -10.27 -3.25 10.70
CA LYS A 92 -10.11 -4.61 11.22
C LYS A 92 -9.18 -4.72 12.41
N PHE A 93 -8.13 -3.92 12.48
CA PHE A 93 -7.04 -4.09 13.44
C PHE A 93 -6.70 -2.82 14.22
N GLY A 94 -7.07 -1.63 13.73
CA GLY A 94 -6.85 -0.35 14.38
C GLY A 94 -7.90 -0.01 15.44
N THR A 95 -7.64 1.05 16.19
CA THR A 95 -8.50 1.56 17.26
C THR A 95 -8.90 3.02 17.08
N MET A 96 -8.11 3.78 16.32
CA MET A 96 -8.32 5.21 16.09
C MET A 96 -9.17 5.48 14.85
N SER A 97 -9.74 6.68 14.76
CA SER A 97 -10.45 7.20 13.60
C SER A 97 -9.49 7.57 12.47
N PHE A 98 -10.02 7.76 11.26
CA PHE A 98 -9.23 8.29 10.14
C PHE A 98 -8.70 9.70 10.46
N ALA A 99 -9.54 10.56 11.04
CA ALA A 99 -9.15 11.92 11.41
C ALA A 99 -7.94 11.94 12.36
N GLU A 100 -7.94 11.07 13.39
CA GLU A 100 -6.83 10.98 14.33
C GLU A 100 -5.53 10.51 13.66
N VAL A 101 -5.59 9.50 12.78
CA VAL A 101 -4.36 8.97 12.15
C VAL A 101 -3.79 9.86 11.06
N VAL A 102 -4.60 10.73 10.43
CA VAL A 102 -4.09 11.68 9.42
C VAL A 102 -3.68 13.03 10.02
N GLU A 103 -3.99 13.30 11.28
CA GLU A 103 -3.66 14.57 11.95
C GLU A 103 -2.18 14.96 11.78
N PRO A 104 -1.17 14.08 12.03
CA PRO A 104 0.23 14.44 11.83
C PRO A 104 0.55 14.80 10.37
N THR A 105 -0.09 14.17 9.41
CA THR A 105 0.07 14.49 7.99
C THR A 105 -0.50 15.86 7.67
N VAL A 106 -1.68 16.19 8.20
CA VAL A 106 -2.31 17.51 8.07
C VAL A 106 -1.41 18.61 8.68
N GLU A 107 -0.81 18.35 9.84
CA GLU A 107 0.15 19.30 10.46
C GLU A 107 1.37 19.56 9.57
N ILE A 108 1.90 18.53 8.89
CA ILE A 108 3.01 18.70 7.94
C ILE A 108 2.57 19.55 6.76
N LEU A 109 1.41 19.27 6.17
CA LEU A 109 0.86 20.01 5.04
C LEU A 109 0.61 21.50 5.39
N GLN A 110 0.16 21.77 6.63
CA GLN A 110 -0.08 23.15 7.12
C GLN A 110 1.20 23.97 7.26
N LYS A 111 2.33 23.33 7.54
CA LYS A 111 3.63 24.04 7.63
C LYS A 111 4.10 24.57 6.27
N GLY A 112 3.47 24.11 5.19
CA GLY A 112 3.82 24.50 3.83
C GLY A 112 5.01 23.72 3.29
N GLY A 113 5.31 23.92 2.02
CA GLY A 113 6.39 23.23 1.30
C GLY A 113 6.12 23.22 -0.20
N GLN A 114 5.57 22.17 -0.73
CA GLN A 114 5.29 22.02 -2.16
C GLN A 114 3.97 22.73 -2.55
N GLU A 115 3.89 23.16 -3.80
CA GLU A 115 2.70 23.85 -4.37
C GLU A 115 1.42 23.01 -4.31
N TRP A 116 1.55 21.69 -4.31
CA TRP A 116 0.42 20.76 -4.25
C TRP A 116 -0.10 20.48 -2.83
N PHE A 117 0.63 20.87 -1.77
CA PHE A 117 0.22 20.63 -0.38
C PHE A 117 -1.20 21.12 -0.05
N PRO A 118 -1.61 22.34 -0.45
CA PRO A 118 -2.98 22.80 -0.18
C PRO A 118 -4.05 21.92 -0.85
N ARG A 119 -3.77 21.38 -2.05
CA ARG A 119 -4.71 20.51 -2.75
C ARG A 119 -4.90 19.17 -2.05
N LEU A 120 -3.79 18.53 -1.62
CA LEU A 120 -3.86 17.29 -0.87
C LEU A 120 -4.53 17.50 0.48
N LYS A 121 -4.17 18.59 1.19
CA LYS A 121 -4.84 18.94 2.45
C LYS A 121 -6.35 19.05 2.26
N ASN A 122 -6.81 19.77 1.24
CA ASN A 122 -8.24 19.88 0.95
C ASN A 122 -8.89 18.50 0.70
N THR A 123 -8.20 17.60 0.01
CA THR A 123 -8.69 16.23 -0.20
C THR A 123 -8.82 15.48 1.12
N ILE A 124 -7.80 15.56 2.00
CA ILE A 124 -7.83 14.95 3.33
C ILE A 124 -8.94 15.55 4.20
N ASP A 125 -9.11 16.86 4.18
CA ASP A 125 -10.19 17.54 4.91
C ASP A 125 -11.57 17.02 4.49
N ARG A 126 -11.82 16.86 3.18
CA ARG A 126 -13.06 16.27 2.64
C ARG A 126 -13.29 14.84 3.14
N LEU A 127 -12.24 14.03 3.22
CA LEU A 127 -12.30 12.66 3.73
C LEU A 127 -12.63 12.65 5.24
N VAL A 128 -12.01 13.53 6.02
CA VAL A 128 -12.28 13.71 7.45
C VAL A 128 -13.73 14.18 7.68
N GLU A 129 -14.24 15.08 6.87
CA GLU A 129 -15.64 15.53 6.92
C GLU A 129 -16.61 14.37 6.64
N ALA A 130 -16.30 13.52 5.64
CA ALA A 130 -17.10 12.34 5.35
C ALA A 130 -17.13 11.37 6.53
N GLU A 131 -15.97 11.13 7.21
CA GLU A 131 -15.94 10.31 8.42
C GLU A 131 -16.84 10.89 9.53
N LYS A 132 -16.72 12.19 9.80
CA LYS A 132 -17.47 12.89 10.85
C LYS A 132 -18.99 12.92 10.64
N SER A 133 -19.44 12.76 9.40
CA SER A 133 -20.87 12.70 9.10
C SER A 133 -21.55 11.42 9.59
N GLU A 134 -20.77 10.41 9.97
CA GLU A 134 -21.27 9.11 10.37
C GLU A 134 -21.35 8.93 11.89
N LYS A 135 -22.22 7.99 12.32
CA LYS A 135 -22.53 7.80 13.73
C LYS A 135 -21.53 6.95 14.52
N ASN A 136 -20.73 6.16 13.83
CA ASN A 136 -19.78 5.27 14.45
C ASN A 136 -18.53 5.13 13.59
N ARG A 137 -17.43 4.66 14.21
CA ARG A 137 -16.11 4.56 13.61
C ARG A 137 -16.09 3.73 12.30
N SER A 138 -16.71 2.55 12.28
CA SER A 138 -16.67 1.69 11.09
C SER A 138 -17.45 2.30 9.93
N ALA A 139 -18.60 2.92 10.18
CA ALA A 139 -19.36 3.66 9.18
C ALA A 139 -18.56 4.87 8.67
N GLY A 140 -17.86 5.59 9.56
CA GLY A 140 -16.99 6.70 9.20
C GLY A 140 -15.84 6.28 8.28
N LEU A 141 -15.12 5.21 8.62
CA LEU A 141 -14.07 4.65 7.77
C LEU A 141 -14.60 4.23 6.39
N GLU A 142 -15.79 3.62 6.34
CA GLU A 142 -16.42 3.26 5.07
C GLU A 142 -16.86 4.50 4.27
N ALA A 143 -17.30 5.58 4.93
CA ALA A 143 -17.62 6.84 4.25
C ALA A 143 -16.38 7.48 3.61
N VAL A 144 -15.22 7.42 4.28
CA VAL A 144 -13.93 7.84 3.72
C VAL A 144 -13.63 7.04 2.44
N ARG A 145 -13.73 5.71 2.49
CA ARG A 145 -13.51 4.84 1.35
C ARG A 145 -14.46 5.19 0.19
N LYS A 146 -15.75 5.30 0.47
CA LYS A 146 -16.77 5.60 -0.53
C LYS A 146 -16.55 6.96 -1.19
N LEU A 147 -16.24 8.01 -0.44
CA LEU A 147 -15.98 9.31 -1.03
C LEU A 147 -14.81 9.28 -2.02
N PHE A 148 -13.76 8.51 -1.69
CA PHE A 148 -12.58 8.40 -2.55
C PHE A 148 -12.83 7.52 -3.79
N TYR A 149 -13.44 6.34 -3.62
CA TYR A 149 -13.55 5.35 -4.69
C TYR A 149 -14.87 5.39 -5.46
N GLU A 150 -15.93 5.86 -4.85
CA GLU A 150 -17.28 5.88 -5.45
C GLU A 150 -17.80 7.30 -5.65
N GLY A 151 -17.25 8.27 -4.92
CA GLY A 151 -17.68 9.67 -4.90
C GLY A 151 -16.92 10.57 -5.86
N ALA A 152 -17.01 11.88 -5.58
CA ALA A 152 -16.48 12.95 -6.41
C ALA A 152 -14.95 12.90 -6.59
N ILE A 153 -14.20 12.37 -5.61
CA ILE A 153 -12.74 12.27 -5.72
C ILE A 153 -12.36 11.30 -6.84
N ALA A 154 -13.03 10.14 -6.94
CA ALA A 154 -12.81 9.23 -8.06
C ALA A 154 -13.17 9.88 -9.40
N ASP A 155 -14.25 10.66 -9.46
CA ASP A 155 -14.64 11.36 -10.68
C ASP A 155 -13.57 12.38 -11.11
N GLU A 156 -13.03 13.14 -10.17
CA GLU A 156 -11.93 14.09 -10.42
C GLU A 156 -10.68 13.38 -10.95
N ILE A 157 -10.26 12.26 -10.33
CA ILE A 157 -9.10 11.49 -10.75
C ILE A 157 -9.31 10.88 -12.14
N VAL A 158 -10.45 10.26 -12.38
CA VAL A 158 -10.78 9.62 -13.67
C VAL A 158 -10.83 10.66 -14.79
N ASN A 159 -11.48 11.78 -14.58
CA ASN A 159 -11.59 12.84 -15.59
C ASN A 159 -10.22 13.41 -15.93
N TRP A 160 -9.38 13.68 -14.94
CA TRP A 160 -8.01 14.14 -15.16
C TRP A 160 -7.19 13.10 -15.92
N ASN A 161 -7.20 11.84 -15.45
CA ASN A 161 -6.44 10.76 -16.08
C ASN A 161 -6.83 10.57 -17.56
N GLN A 162 -8.13 10.59 -17.87
CA GLN A 162 -8.62 10.50 -19.25
C GLN A 162 -8.22 11.72 -20.09
N GLY A 163 -8.21 12.92 -19.49
CA GLY A 163 -7.74 14.15 -20.15
C GLY A 163 -6.27 14.07 -20.57
N GLU A 164 -5.44 13.37 -19.79
CA GLU A 164 -4.03 13.10 -20.10
C GLU A 164 -3.82 11.86 -21.00
N GLY A 165 -4.88 11.23 -21.48
CA GLY A 165 -4.82 10.04 -22.33
C GLY A 165 -4.69 8.72 -21.55
N GLY A 166 -4.98 8.73 -20.26
CA GLY A 166 -4.95 7.54 -19.41
C GLY A 166 -6.17 6.63 -19.55
N LEU A 167 -6.16 5.51 -18.88
CA LEU A 167 -7.07 4.39 -19.10
C LEU A 167 -8.15 4.22 -18.03
N PHE A 168 -8.14 5.01 -16.97
CA PHE A 168 -9.09 4.86 -15.88
C PHE A 168 -10.54 5.02 -16.33
N ALA A 169 -11.41 4.20 -15.77
CA ALA A 169 -12.85 4.37 -15.79
C ALA A 169 -13.37 4.38 -14.33
N LYS A 170 -14.53 5.00 -14.10
CA LYS A 170 -15.14 5.05 -12.75
C LYS A 170 -15.33 3.66 -12.16
N ASP A 171 -15.71 2.68 -12.97
CA ASP A 171 -15.91 1.29 -12.55
C ASP A 171 -14.64 0.62 -12.01
N ASP A 172 -13.46 1.04 -12.46
CA ASP A 172 -12.19 0.51 -11.93
C ASP A 172 -12.03 0.87 -10.47
N PHE A 173 -12.41 2.09 -10.09
CA PHE A 173 -12.39 2.57 -8.71
C PHE A 173 -13.49 1.93 -7.86
N VAL A 174 -14.74 1.95 -8.33
CA VAL A 174 -15.90 1.39 -7.61
C VAL A 174 -15.70 -0.10 -7.27
N ASN A 175 -15.10 -0.85 -8.19
CA ASN A 175 -14.87 -2.28 -8.02
C ASN A 175 -13.58 -2.61 -7.25
N TYR A 176 -12.70 -1.63 -7.01
CA TYR A 176 -11.46 -1.87 -6.27
C TYR A 176 -11.74 -2.11 -4.79
N LYS A 177 -11.15 -3.19 -4.26
CA LYS A 177 -11.21 -3.53 -2.83
C LYS A 177 -9.89 -4.15 -2.39
N ALA A 178 -9.25 -3.58 -1.39
CA ALA A 178 -8.17 -4.23 -0.67
C ALA A 178 -8.72 -5.50 0.02
N GLN A 179 -7.92 -6.56 0.08
CA GLN A 179 -8.34 -7.85 0.63
C GLN A 179 -7.39 -8.33 1.72
N ILE A 180 -7.94 -8.97 2.74
CA ILE A 180 -7.16 -9.70 3.74
C ILE A 180 -6.91 -11.10 3.20
N GLU A 181 -5.65 -11.50 3.16
CA GLU A 181 -5.18 -12.76 2.61
C GLU A 181 -4.37 -13.54 3.64
N SER A 182 -4.18 -14.83 3.41
CA SER A 182 -3.17 -15.60 4.12
C SER A 182 -1.79 -15.23 3.59
N PRO A 183 -0.82 -14.91 4.45
CA PRO A 183 0.54 -14.66 3.99
C PRO A 183 1.17 -15.95 3.41
N VAL A 184 2.14 -15.80 2.53
CA VAL A 184 3.06 -16.89 2.20
C VAL A 184 3.99 -17.09 3.39
N HIS A 185 4.21 -18.34 3.76
CA HIS A 185 5.00 -18.71 4.93
C HIS A 185 6.07 -19.76 4.56
N GLY A 186 7.23 -19.60 5.15
CA GLY A 186 8.33 -20.57 5.12
C GLY A 186 9.11 -20.51 6.43
N THR A 187 10.08 -21.39 6.61
CA THR A 187 11.00 -21.34 7.73
C THR A 187 12.42 -21.09 7.22
N TYR A 188 13.24 -20.48 8.05
CA TYR A 188 14.65 -20.31 7.77
C TYR A 188 15.42 -20.33 9.11
N ARG A 189 16.31 -21.32 9.28
CA ARG A 189 17.15 -21.48 10.47
C ARG A 189 16.37 -21.41 11.79
N GLY A 190 15.17 -22.02 11.80
CA GLY A 190 14.31 -22.07 12.99
C GLY A 190 13.43 -20.84 13.20
N TYR A 191 13.45 -19.87 12.28
CA TYR A 191 12.54 -18.72 12.29
C TYR A 191 11.42 -18.91 11.30
N ASP A 192 10.21 -18.51 11.69
CA ASP A 192 9.08 -18.39 10.79
C ASP A 192 9.20 -17.09 9.97
N VAL A 193 9.12 -17.20 8.64
CA VAL A 193 9.20 -16.07 7.72
C VAL A 193 7.86 -15.90 6.99
N TYR A 194 7.24 -14.75 7.16
CA TYR A 194 5.99 -14.42 6.52
C TYR A 194 6.18 -13.32 5.48
N LYS A 195 5.55 -13.48 4.32
CA LYS A 195 5.58 -12.49 3.23
C LYS A 195 4.19 -12.34 2.61
N CYS A 196 3.96 -11.22 1.92
CA CYS A 196 2.80 -11.06 1.06
C CYS A 196 2.84 -12.07 -0.10
N GLY A 197 1.68 -12.30 -0.74
CA GLY A 197 1.47 -13.34 -1.74
C GLY A 197 2.20 -13.16 -3.08
N PHE A 198 1.78 -13.92 -4.08
CA PHE A 198 2.43 -14.03 -5.40
C PHE A 198 2.39 -12.76 -6.25
N TRP A 199 1.61 -11.78 -5.84
CA TRP A 199 1.59 -10.43 -6.42
C TRP A 199 2.73 -9.52 -5.91
N THR A 200 3.60 -10.07 -5.03
CA THR A 200 4.85 -9.45 -4.57
C THR A 200 6.02 -10.40 -4.81
N GLN A 201 7.24 -9.93 -4.52
CA GLN A 201 8.46 -10.76 -4.51
C GLN A 201 8.62 -11.58 -3.21
N GLY A 202 7.56 -11.66 -2.39
CA GLY A 202 7.57 -12.44 -1.14
C GLY A 202 7.91 -13.91 -1.33
N PRO A 203 7.26 -14.63 -2.24
CA PRO A 203 7.56 -16.03 -2.53
C PRO A 203 9.01 -16.25 -3.00
N SER A 204 9.55 -15.36 -3.84
CA SER A 204 10.94 -15.44 -4.31
C SER A 204 11.94 -15.33 -3.16
N LEU A 205 11.68 -14.45 -2.18
CA LEU A 205 12.53 -14.37 -0.99
C LEU A 205 12.49 -15.67 -0.17
N ILE A 206 11.30 -16.26 0.05
CA ILE A 206 11.18 -17.52 0.76
C ILE A 206 11.90 -18.64 0.01
N GLN A 207 11.79 -18.69 -1.30
CA GLN A 207 12.49 -19.66 -2.13
C GLN A 207 14.01 -19.49 -2.02
N ALA A 208 14.52 -18.27 -2.10
CA ALA A 208 15.95 -17.99 -1.90
C ALA A 208 16.43 -18.43 -0.51
N LEU A 209 15.67 -18.13 0.54
CA LEU A 209 15.99 -18.56 1.90
C LEU A 209 16.03 -20.09 2.03
N ASN A 210 15.07 -20.80 1.42
CA ASN A 210 15.04 -22.27 1.41
C ASN A 210 16.28 -22.86 0.71
N ILE A 211 16.74 -22.26 -0.36
CA ILE A 211 17.98 -22.67 -1.05
C ILE A 211 19.19 -22.43 -0.14
N LEU A 212 19.27 -21.22 0.43
CA LEU A 212 20.40 -20.81 1.27
C LEU A 212 20.47 -21.57 2.60
N GLU A 213 19.36 -22.17 3.07
CA GLU A 213 19.36 -22.97 4.29
C GLU A 213 20.27 -24.21 4.21
N GLY A 214 20.49 -24.70 2.97
CA GLY A 214 21.39 -25.83 2.70
C GLY A 214 22.89 -25.52 2.85
N PHE A 215 23.28 -24.26 3.08
CA PHE A 215 24.68 -23.83 3.14
C PHE A 215 25.02 -23.19 4.50
N ASP A 216 26.24 -23.41 4.99
CA ASP A 216 26.72 -22.78 6.24
C ASP A 216 27.25 -21.36 6.00
N LEU A 217 26.31 -20.44 5.69
CA LEU A 217 26.66 -19.03 5.47
C LEU A 217 27.22 -18.34 6.72
N ALA A 218 26.94 -18.89 7.93
CA ALA A 218 27.41 -18.28 9.17
C ALA A 218 28.94 -18.43 9.35
N SER A 219 29.57 -19.41 8.70
CA SER A 219 31.02 -19.60 8.72
C SER A 219 31.76 -18.74 7.68
N MET A 220 31.03 -18.07 6.76
CA MET A 220 31.59 -17.27 5.69
C MET A 220 31.61 -15.78 6.07
N SER A 221 32.59 -15.03 5.53
CA SER A 221 32.55 -13.57 5.56
C SER A 221 31.58 -13.04 4.49
N SER A 222 30.94 -11.90 4.73
CA SER A 222 30.08 -11.23 3.75
C SER A 222 30.83 -10.84 2.45
N ASP A 223 32.16 -10.71 2.54
CA ASP A 223 33.04 -10.37 1.39
C ASP A 223 33.62 -11.62 0.72
N ASP A 224 33.26 -12.82 1.19
CA ASP A 224 33.70 -14.08 0.60
C ASP A 224 33.05 -14.24 -0.80
N PRO A 225 33.83 -14.51 -1.85
CA PRO A 225 33.28 -14.76 -3.19
C PRO A 225 32.25 -15.89 -3.21
N GLU A 226 32.40 -16.92 -2.39
CA GLU A 226 31.44 -18.02 -2.30
C GLU A 226 30.13 -17.57 -1.64
N TYR A 227 30.17 -16.75 -0.57
CA TYR A 227 28.97 -16.13 0.03
C TYR A 227 28.18 -15.30 -0.99
N ILE A 228 28.90 -14.44 -1.73
CA ILE A 228 28.31 -13.60 -2.76
C ILE A 228 27.71 -14.45 -3.87
N HIS A 229 28.46 -15.46 -4.35
CA HIS A 229 27.99 -16.37 -5.40
C HIS A 229 26.70 -17.10 -4.99
N LEU A 230 26.67 -17.74 -3.83
CA LEU A 230 25.50 -18.47 -3.32
C LEU A 230 24.28 -17.53 -3.18
N THR A 231 24.49 -16.31 -2.68
CA THR A 231 23.43 -15.33 -2.54
C THR A 231 22.82 -14.93 -3.90
N ILE A 232 23.69 -14.66 -4.89
CA ILE A 232 23.22 -14.29 -6.25
C ILE A 232 22.52 -15.46 -6.92
N GLU A 233 23.09 -16.67 -6.87
CA GLU A 233 22.50 -17.85 -7.52
C GLU A 233 21.13 -18.24 -6.91
N SER A 234 20.95 -18.03 -5.60
CA SER A 234 19.66 -18.28 -4.94
C SER A 234 18.53 -17.35 -5.40
N LEU A 235 18.86 -16.22 -6.02
CA LEU A 235 17.92 -15.22 -6.51
C LEU A 235 17.61 -15.34 -8.02
N LYS A 236 18.31 -16.22 -8.73
CA LYS A 236 18.06 -16.53 -10.16
C LYS A 236 16.93 -17.54 -10.31
#